data_5a51ff2df45f4d37b44fd8d4a1618bed
#
_entry.id   5a51ff2df45f4d37b44fd8d4a1618bed
#
_cell.length_a   1.000
_cell.length_b   1.000
_cell.length_c   1.000
_cell.angle_alpha   90.00
_cell.angle_beta   90.00
_cell.angle_gamma   90.00
#
_symmetry.space_group_name_H-M   'P 1'
#
loop_
_entity.id
_entity.type
_entity.pdbx_description
1 polymer ?
#
loop_
_entity_poly.entity_id
_entity_poly.type
_entity_poly.pdbx_seq_one_letter_code
_entity_poly.pdbx_strand_id
1 'polypeptide(L)'
;MEKTTLLPGKPNVGNLFSFFAKKKAGLMGKFVPGWTDNKIDALLFTPKTADIKPVRLPRGIDQFVIKTRDGEIQAYQTGKGPTVVFVHGWGGGAHQFFPLMRGLAQCGFTALSFDHLGHGLSDKMPATLQQSIATTNHVLHTVQNSEDGLCAMIGHSTGCITIANARPALVKDRPLFLISPIFNYKLYVLKKLVKLNLHADQVKQYANSFTNTYRSEYQKFELARTLARYGDYTLIAHDESDSESTVADSEQFCARYPLTRLLITKNTDHVRIINSETVWQELKSHLNYDDTTVNFTAKVIYQ
;
A
#
# COMPACT_ATOMS: atom_id res chain seq x y z
N MET A 1 -34.09 -10.85 16.42
CA MET A 1 -32.98 -11.40 17.22
C MET A 1 -31.73 -11.38 16.35
N GLU A 2 -31.00 -10.28 16.39
CA GLU A 2 -29.73 -10.12 15.66
C GLU A 2 -28.64 -10.92 16.40
N LYS A 3 -28.09 -11.90 15.68
CA LYS A 3 -26.87 -12.59 16.16
C LYS A 3 -25.68 -11.67 15.91
N THR A 4 -25.24 -10.98 16.96
CA THR A 4 -23.96 -10.28 17.00
C THR A 4 -22.84 -11.31 16.85
N THR A 5 -22.35 -11.50 15.63
CA THR A 5 -21.18 -12.37 15.39
C THR A 5 -19.95 -11.62 15.87
N LEU A 6 -19.42 -12.08 17.01
CA LEU A 6 -18.17 -11.58 17.58
C LEU A 6 -17.04 -11.70 16.55
N LEU A 7 -16.35 -10.59 16.32
CA LEU A 7 -15.09 -10.55 15.57
C LEU A 7 -14.12 -11.59 16.20
N PRO A 8 -13.36 -12.34 15.38
CA PRO A 8 -12.31 -13.21 15.91
C PRO A 8 -11.36 -12.37 16.76
N GLY A 9 -11.03 -12.91 17.94
CA GLY A 9 -10.35 -12.20 19.02
C GLY A 9 -9.08 -11.48 18.51
N LYS A 10 -8.92 -10.23 18.97
CA LYS A 10 -7.73 -9.40 18.70
C LYS A 10 -6.47 -10.25 18.94
N PRO A 11 -5.53 -10.32 17.99
CA PRO A 11 -4.30 -11.03 18.22
C PRO A 11 -3.63 -10.45 19.47
N ASN A 12 -3.50 -11.28 20.49
CA ASN A 12 -2.86 -10.90 21.74
C ASN A 12 -1.38 -10.64 21.43
N VAL A 13 -0.91 -9.43 21.66
CA VAL A 13 0.49 -9.03 21.43
C VAL A 13 1.47 -10.00 22.11
N GLY A 14 1.09 -10.55 23.28
CA GLY A 14 1.83 -11.60 23.98
C GLY A 14 1.98 -12.89 23.17
N ASN A 15 0.94 -13.30 22.44
CA ASN A 15 0.99 -14.50 21.59
C ASN A 15 1.85 -14.26 20.33
N LEU A 16 1.84 -13.05 19.79
CA LEU A 16 2.68 -12.66 18.66
C LEU A 16 4.17 -12.68 19.06
N PHE A 17 4.52 -12.14 20.24
CA PHE A 17 5.87 -12.23 20.79
C PHE A 17 6.31 -13.65 21.06
N SER A 18 5.43 -14.51 21.62
CA SER A 18 5.73 -15.92 21.87
C SER A 18 5.93 -16.71 20.57
N PHE A 19 5.17 -16.41 19.52
CA PHE A 19 5.32 -17.03 18.20
C PHE A 19 6.65 -16.65 17.52
N PHE A 20 7.03 -15.38 17.56
CA PHE A 20 8.28 -14.91 16.97
C PHE A 20 9.51 -15.26 17.84
N ALA A 21 9.39 -15.25 19.17
CA ALA A 21 10.45 -15.67 20.09
C ALA A 21 10.75 -17.17 19.95
N LYS A 22 9.73 -18.03 19.78
CA LYS A 22 9.92 -19.48 19.57
C LYS A 22 10.62 -19.78 18.24
N LYS A 23 10.40 -18.99 17.20
CA LYS A 23 11.01 -19.21 15.88
C LYS A 23 12.47 -18.71 15.80
N LYS A 24 12.93 -17.86 16.76
CA LYS A 24 14.29 -17.30 16.84
C LYS A 24 14.98 -17.50 18.19
N ALA A 25 14.60 -18.53 18.96
CA ALA A 25 15.18 -18.82 20.29
C ALA A 25 16.70 -19.07 20.33
N GLY A 26 17.43 -18.82 19.26
CA GLY A 26 18.89 -18.93 19.17
C GLY A 26 19.67 -17.64 18.86
N LEU A 27 19.00 -16.51 18.55
CA LEU A 27 19.71 -15.26 18.32
C LEU A 27 19.35 -14.26 19.44
N MET A 28 20.23 -14.11 20.40
CA MET A 28 20.23 -12.96 21.32
C MET A 28 20.47 -11.71 20.49
N GLY A 29 19.44 -10.92 20.25
CA GLY A 29 19.57 -9.61 19.62
C GLY A 29 20.58 -8.75 20.40
N LYS A 30 21.34 -7.92 19.71
CA LYS A 30 22.31 -7.03 20.37
C LYS A 30 21.55 -5.99 21.21
N PHE A 31 21.86 -5.93 22.50
CA PHE A 31 21.48 -4.76 23.30
C PHE A 31 22.31 -3.57 22.82
N VAL A 32 21.67 -2.51 22.35
CA VAL A 32 22.32 -1.30 21.89
C VAL A 32 22.03 -0.19 22.91
N PRO A 33 23.00 0.15 23.79
CA PRO A 33 22.82 1.21 24.75
C PRO A 33 22.45 2.53 24.09
N GLY A 34 21.50 3.28 24.68
CA GLY A 34 21.08 4.60 24.18
C GLY A 34 20.13 4.56 22.95
N TRP A 35 19.58 3.42 22.61
CA TRP A 35 18.50 3.35 21.65
C TRP A 35 17.18 3.80 22.31
N THR A 36 16.67 4.92 21.84
CA THR A 36 15.38 5.50 22.23
C THR A 36 14.32 5.19 21.18
N ASP A 37 13.07 5.36 21.54
CA ASP A 37 11.94 5.20 20.60
C ASP A 37 12.16 6.06 19.34
N ASN A 38 12.68 7.29 19.46
CA ASN A 38 12.99 8.15 18.31
C ASN A 38 14.04 7.56 17.35
N LYS A 39 15.03 6.83 17.85
CA LYS A 39 16.01 6.15 16.99
C LYS A 39 15.41 4.94 16.29
N ILE A 40 14.54 4.22 16.97
CA ILE A 40 13.81 3.10 16.39
C ILE A 40 12.83 3.62 15.33
N ASP A 41 12.11 4.72 15.62
CA ASP A 41 11.25 5.40 14.65
C ASP A 41 12.04 5.82 13.41
N ALA A 42 13.20 6.44 13.58
CA ALA A 42 14.05 6.83 12.45
C ALA A 42 14.41 5.62 11.56
N LEU A 43 14.69 4.45 12.14
CA LEU A 43 14.98 3.24 11.37
C LEU A 43 13.74 2.64 10.72
N LEU A 44 12.60 2.70 11.38
CA LEU A 44 11.34 2.14 10.87
C LEU A 44 10.70 3.05 9.82
N PHE A 45 10.85 4.38 9.95
CA PHE A 45 10.18 5.37 9.12
C PHE A 45 11.13 6.19 8.23
N THR A 46 12.41 5.82 8.13
CA THR A 46 13.31 6.35 7.10
C THR A 46 13.58 5.25 6.07
N PRO A 47 13.06 5.38 4.86
CA PRO A 47 13.34 4.41 3.80
C PRO A 47 14.83 4.35 3.51
N LYS A 48 15.35 3.15 3.30
CA LYS A 48 16.73 2.98 2.84
C LYS A 48 16.81 3.41 1.37
N THR A 49 17.01 4.68 1.14
CA THR A 49 17.14 5.25 -0.21
C THR A 49 18.58 5.27 -0.72
N ALA A 50 19.52 4.81 0.11
CA ALA A 50 20.97 4.95 -0.16
C ALA A 50 21.45 4.26 -1.44
N ASP A 51 20.71 3.30 -1.98
CA ASP A 51 21.13 2.49 -3.13
C ASP A 51 20.17 2.58 -4.33
N ILE A 52 19.27 3.57 -4.36
CA ILE A 52 18.50 3.79 -5.58
C ILE A 52 19.45 4.37 -6.63
N LYS A 53 20.13 3.47 -7.34
CA LYS A 53 20.81 3.84 -8.58
C LYS A 53 19.77 4.54 -9.46
N PRO A 54 20.13 5.62 -10.15
CA PRO A 54 19.22 6.24 -11.09
C PRO A 54 18.64 5.16 -11.99
N VAL A 55 17.36 4.86 -11.83
CA VAL A 55 16.70 3.87 -12.70
C VAL A 55 16.72 4.49 -14.10
N ARG A 56 17.35 3.79 -15.05
CA ARG A 56 17.31 4.26 -16.44
C ARG A 56 15.86 4.40 -16.85
N LEU A 57 15.46 5.62 -17.13
CA LEU A 57 14.09 5.92 -17.50
C LEU A 57 13.75 5.21 -18.82
N PRO A 58 12.72 4.34 -18.85
CA PRO A 58 12.31 3.70 -20.11
C PRO A 58 11.86 4.74 -21.13
N ARG A 59 12.04 4.44 -22.42
CA ARG A 59 11.53 5.31 -23.49
C ARG A 59 10.02 5.53 -23.35
N GLY A 60 9.60 6.79 -23.52
CA GLY A 60 8.20 7.19 -23.47
C GLY A 60 7.66 7.44 -22.07
N ILE A 61 8.49 7.37 -21.04
CA ILE A 61 8.16 7.85 -19.71
C ILE A 61 8.84 9.19 -19.49
N ASP A 62 8.07 10.21 -19.24
CA ASP A 62 8.54 11.54 -18.87
C ASP A 62 8.62 11.67 -17.35
N GLN A 63 9.59 12.46 -16.88
CA GLN A 63 9.75 12.76 -15.47
C GLN A 63 9.58 14.26 -15.22
N PHE A 64 8.97 14.61 -14.09
CA PHE A 64 8.77 15.99 -13.69
C PHE A 64 8.64 16.11 -12.17
N VAL A 65 8.66 17.33 -11.66
CA VAL A 65 8.56 17.62 -10.23
C VAL A 65 7.20 18.22 -9.91
N ILE A 66 6.55 17.69 -8.89
CA ILE A 66 5.34 18.27 -8.29
C ILE A 66 5.77 18.97 -7.00
N LYS A 67 5.58 20.29 -6.93
CA LYS A 67 5.87 21.08 -5.72
C LYS A 67 4.74 20.97 -4.74
N THR A 68 5.07 20.64 -3.49
CA THR A 68 4.14 20.61 -2.38
C THR A 68 4.57 21.56 -1.28
N ARG A 69 3.71 21.78 -0.29
CA ARG A 69 4.08 22.56 0.90
C ARG A 69 5.26 21.95 1.66
N ASP A 70 5.36 20.60 1.66
CA ASP A 70 6.28 19.85 2.51
C ASP A 70 7.55 19.40 1.77
N GLY A 71 7.66 19.68 0.46
CA GLY A 71 8.81 19.34 -0.35
C GLY A 71 8.47 19.05 -1.82
N GLU A 72 9.47 18.69 -2.59
CA GLU A 72 9.35 18.35 -4.01
C GLU A 72 9.17 16.84 -4.19
N ILE A 73 8.17 16.48 -5.01
CA ILE A 73 7.82 15.10 -5.35
C ILE A 73 8.28 14.82 -6.76
N GLN A 74 9.09 13.79 -6.95
CA GLN A 74 9.42 13.29 -8.28
C GLN A 74 8.26 12.46 -8.83
N ALA A 75 7.76 12.83 -9.98
CA ALA A 75 6.67 12.16 -10.67
C ALA A 75 7.10 11.69 -12.07
N TYR A 76 6.38 10.69 -12.58
CA TYR A 76 6.62 10.04 -13.86
C TYR A 76 5.31 9.81 -14.57
N GLN A 77 5.27 10.10 -15.87
CA GLN A 77 4.06 10.02 -16.67
C GLN A 77 4.33 9.41 -18.03
N THR A 78 3.35 8.70 -18.59
CA THR A 78 3.36 8.20 -19.96
C THR A 78 1.94 8.07 -20.50
N GLY A 79 1.78 8.11 -21.82
CA GLY A 79 0.48 7.97 -22.47
C GLY A 79 -0.29 9.27 -22.60
N LYS A 80 -1.53 9.16 -23.09
CA LYS A 80 -2.51 10.26 -23.26
C LYS A 80 -3.91 9.73 -23.02
N GLY A 81 -4.78 10.54 -22.43
CA GLY A 81 -6.16 10.21 -22.08
C GLY A 81 -6.39 10.21 -20.58
N PRO A 82 -7.53 9.71 -20.08
CA PRO A 82 -7.88 9.72 -18.67
C PRO A 82 -6.76 9.17 -17.78
N THR A 83 -6.46 9.85 -16.66
CA THR A 83 -5.28 9.54 -15.87
C THR A 83 -5.54 8.46 -14.83
N VAL A 84 -4.70 7.43 -14.84
CA VAL A 84 -4.59 6.39 -13.80
C VAL A 84 -3.38 6.70 -12.94
N VAL A 85 -3.57 6.85 -11.62
CA VAL A 85 -2.50 7.16 -10.67
C VAL A 85 -2.05 5.92 -9.92
N PHE A 86 -0.73 5.68 -9.90
CA PHE A 86 -0.08 4.57 -9.20
C PHE A 86 0.58 5.05 -7.92
N VAL A 87 0.35 4.35 -6.82
CA VAL A 87 0.83 4.70 -5.49
C VAL A 87 1.60 3.55 -4.87
N HIS A 88 2.92 3.71 -4.73
CA HIS A 88 3.80 2.67 -4.20
C HIS A 88 3.70 2.52 -2.67
N GLY A 89 4.17 1.37 -2.18
CA GLY A 89 4.27 1.08 -0.75
C GLY A 89 5.57 1.55 -0.11
N TRP A 90 5.69 1.29 1.18
CA TRP A 90 6.87 1.60 1.98
C TRP A 90 8.15 0.97 1.41
N GLY A 91 9.20 1.78 1.26
CA GLY A 91 10.48 1.35 0.71
C GLY A 91 10.47 1.06 -0.78
N GLY A 92 9.32 1.27 -1.46
CA GLY A 92 9.18 1.18 -2.90
C GLY A 92 9.50 2.49 -3.62
N GLY A 93 9.05 2.59 -4.87
CA GLY A 93 9.17 3.79 -5.71
C GLY A 93 8.34 3.65 -6.98
N ALA A 94 8.14 4.76 -7.67
CA ALA A 94 7.36 4.85 -8.90
C ALA A 94 7.81 3.84 -9.98
N HIS A 95 9.10 3.56 -10.05
CA HIS A 95 9.70 2.66 -11.04
C HIS A 95 9.14 1.24 -11.02
N GLN A 96 8.57 0.79 -9.89
CA GLN A 96 7.95 -0.54 -9.78
C GLN A 96 6.78 -0.71 -10.75
N PHE A 97 6.12 0.38 -11.12
CA PHE A 97 4.95 0.39 -11.99
C PHE A 97 5.24 0.69 -13.45
N PHE A 98 6.47 0.98 -13.84
CA PHE A 98 6.80 1.37 -15.22
C PHE A 98 6.31 0.37 -16.29
N PRO A 99 6.38 -0.96 -16.08
CA PRO A 99 5.81 -1.90 -17.04
C PRO A 99 4.29 -1.75 -17.18
N LEU A 100 3.55 -1.66 -16.08
CA LEU A 100 2.09 -1.47 -16.08
C LEU A 100 1.69 -0.12 -16.69
N MET A 101 2.42 0.96 -16.35
CA MET A 101 2.19 2.30 -16.90
C MET A 101 2.30 2.30 -18.41
N ARG A 102 3.34 1.67 -18.96
CA ARG A 102 3.53 1.56 -20.43
C ARG A 102 2.41 0.74 -21.08
N GLY A 103 1.96 -0.32 -20.43
CA GLY A 103 0.82 -1.10 -20.90
C GLY A 103 -0.47 -0.26 -20.95
N LEU A 104 -0.79 0.49 -19.90
CA LEU A 104 -1.96 1.37 -19.89
C LEU A 104 -1.87 2.51 -20.90
N ALA A 105 -0.67 3.06 -21.13
CA ALA A 105 -0.46 4.05 -22.16
C ALA A 105 -0.84 3.54 -23.57
N GLN A 106 -0.57 2.26 -23.84
CA GLN A 106 -0.99 1.60 -25.10
C GLN A 106 -2.51 1.35 -25.17
N CYS A 107 -3.17 1.34 -24.01
CA CYS A 107 -4.63 1.20 -23.91
C CYS A 107 -5.37 2.57 -23.93
N GLY A 108 -4.67 3.67 -24.17
CA GLY A 108 -5.29 5.00 -24.28
C GLY A 108 -5.47 5.74 -22.96
N PHE A 109 -4.71 5.37 -21.92
CA PHE A 109 -4.68 6.07 -20.64
C PHE A 109 -3.41 6.91 -20.49
N THR A 110 -3.52 7.98 -19.74
CA THR A 110 -2.35 8.60 -19.08
C THR A 110 -2.07 7.80 -17.80
N ALA A 111 -0.87 7.28 -17.67
CA ALA A 111 -0.43 6.59 -16.45
C ALA A 111 0.57 7.48 -15.70
N LEU A 112 0.31 7.81 -14.44
CA LEU A 112 1.13 8.65 -13.59
C LEU A 112 1.53 7.87 -12.33
N SER A 113 2.80 7.86 -12.00
CA SER A 113 3.32 7.40 -10.71
C SER A 113 4.24 8.45 -10.11
N PHE A 114 4.47 8.40 -8.81
CA PHE A 114 5.33 9.34 -8.11
C PHE A 114 6.05 8.65 -6.96
N ASP A 115 7.21 9.18 -6.58
CA ASP A 115 7.90 8.78 -5.36
C ASP A 115 7.32 9.58 -4.18
N HIS A 116 6.85 8.92 -3.13
CA HIS A 116 6.48 9.61 -1.89
C HIS A 116 7.65 10.42 -1.34
N LEU A 117 7.36 11.52 -0.63
CA LEU A 117 8.39 12.21 0.16
C LEU A 117 9.15 11.20 1.05
N GLY A 118 10.45 11.33 1.11
CA GLY A 118 11.36 10.37 1.76
C GLY A 118 11.75 9.16 0.91
N HIS A 119 11.13 8.96 -0.26
CA HIS A 119 11.41 7.83 -1.16
C HIS A 119 11.99 8.29 -2.49
N GLY A 120 12.57 7.35 -3.23
CA GLY A 120 13.02 7.54 -4.61
C GLY A 120 13.85 8.80 -4.82
N LEU A 121 13.48 9.61 -5.79
CA LEU A 121 14.12 10.89 -6.12
C LEU A 121 13.40 12.10 -5.52
N SER A 122 12.31 11.91 -4.77
CA SER A 122 11.65 12.97 -4.00
C SER A 122 12.51 13.46 -2.83
N ASP A 123 12.17 14.62 -2.27
CA ASP A 123 12.89 15.19 -1.13
C ASP A 123 13.00 14.22 0.03
N LYS A 124 14.20 14.22 0.66
CA LYS A 124 14.55 13.29 1.73
C LYS A 124 14.05 13.80 3.07
N MET A 125 13.20 13.00 3.69
CA MET A 125 12.66 13.25 5.02
C MET A 125 12.15 11.94 5.64
N PRO A 126 11.89 11.88 6.95
CA PRO A 126 11.17 10.76 7.53
C PRO A 126 9.81 10.61 6.87
N ALA A 127 9.47 9.40 6.44
CA ALA A 127 8.21 9.11 5.77
C ALA A 127 7.22 8.47 6.73
N THR A 128 6.27 9.22 7.23
CA THR A 128 5.15 8.71 8.04
C THR A 128 3.97 8.35 7.16
N LEU A 129 3.06 7.53 7.69
CA LEU A 129 1.81 7.21 6.97
C LEU A 129 0.98 8.47 6.71
N GLN A 130 0.90 9.38 7.67
CA GLN A 130 0.17 10.64 7.52
C GLN A 130 0.73 11.49 6.39
N GLN A 131 2.06 11.57 6.29
CA GLN A 131 2.73 12.30 5.22
C GLN A 131 2.50 11.65 3.86
N SER A 132 2.56 10.32 3.78
CA SER A 132 2.24 9.60 2.54
C SER A 132 0.79 9.83 2.10
N ILE A 133 -0.16 9.87 3.05
CA ILE A 133 -1.55 10.24 2.76
C ILE A 133 -1.65 11.69 2.26
N ALA A 134 -0.94 12.63 2.87
CA ALA A 134 -0.91 14.03 2.44
C ALA A 134 -0.32 14.18 1.03
N THR A 135 0.79 13.49 0.75
CA THR A 135 1.42 13.42 -0.58
C THR A 135 0.45 12.88 -1.62
N THR A 136 -0.20 11.74 -1.33
CA THR A 136 -1.21 11.12 -2.21
C THR A 136 -2.36 12.08 -2.49
N ASN A 137 -2.90 12.73 -1.45
CA ASN A 137 -3.97 13.73 -1.62
C ASN A 137 -3.57 14.88 -2.55
N HIS A 138 -2.33 15.37 -2.42
CA HIS A 138 -1.84 16.46 -3.24
C HIS A 138 -1.76 16.04 -4.71
N VAL A 139 -1.15 14.88 -4.98
CA VAL A 139 -1.03 14.36 -6.35
C VAL A 139 -2.41 14.08 -6.96
N LEU A 140 -3.30 13.38 -6.25
CA LEU A 140 -4.64 13.08 -6.75
C LEU A 140 -5.45 14.36 -7.05
N HIS A 141 -5.33 15.39 -6.20
CA HIS A 141 -5.97 16.68 -6.42
C HIS A 141 -5.40 17.40 -7.65
N THR A 142 -4.07 17.37 -7.84
CA THR A 142 -3.42 17.95 -9.01
C THR A 142 -3.91 17.27 -10.29
N VAL A 143 -3.94 15.94 -10.31
CA VAL A 143 -4.44 15.16 -11.46
C VAL A 143 -5.93 15.37 -11.69
N GLN A 144 -6.76 15.43 -10.65
CA GLN A 144 -8.19 15.68 -10.79
C GLN A 144 -8.49 17.01 -11.52
N ASN A 145 -7.63 18.01 -11.35
CA ASN A 145 -7.79 19.33 -11.94
C ASN A 145 -7.00 19.50 -13.26
N SER A 146 -6.36 18.44 -13.76
CA SER A 146 -5.73 18.44 -15.09
C SER A 146 -6.77 18.20 -16.19
N GLU A 147 -6.38 18.47 -17.45
CA GLU A 147 -7.24 18.32 -18.62
C GLU A 147 -7.79 16.88 -18.75
N ASP A 148 -6.95 15.88 -18.55
CA ASP A 148 -7.31 14.46 -18.68
C ASP A 148 -8.08 13.91 -17.46
N GLY A 149 -8.05 14.61 -16.33
CA GLY A 149 -8.73 14.24 -15.09
C GLY A 149 -8.28 12.92 -14.47
N LEU A 150 -8.70 12.67 -13.21
CA LEU A 150 -8.42 11.43 -12.48
C LEU A 150 -9.48 10.38 -12.81
N CYS A 151 -9.06 9.26 -13.39
CA CYS A 151 -9.93 8.17 -13.81
C CYS A 151 -9.93 7.01 -12.79
N ALA A 152 -8.76 6.53 -12.37
CA ALA A 152 -8.62 5.38 -11.48
C ALA A 152 -7.35 5.47 -10.63
N MET A 153 -7.26 4.63 -9.61
CA MET A 153 -6.09 4.56 -8.73
C MET A 153 -5.64 3.12 -8.51
N ILE A 154 -4.32 2.92 -8.53
CA ILE A 154 -3.68 1.63 -8.30
C ILE A 154 -2.72 1.78 -7.13
N GLY A 155 -2.94 1.01 -6.07
CA GLY A 155 -2.09 1.01 -4.88
C GLY A 155 -1.34 -0.30 -4.72
N HIS A 156 -0.13 -0.22 -4.17
CA HIS A 156 0.61 -1.40 -3.74
C HIS A 156 0.95 -1.30 -2.26
N SER A 157 0.73 -2.39 -1.51
CA SER A 157 1.15 -2.49 -0.11
C SER A 157 0.57 -1.35 0.76
N THR A 158 1.39 -0.55 1.45
CA THR A 158 0.95 0.64 2.21
C THR A 158 0.36 1.74 1.32
N GLY A 159 0.68 1.77 0.02
CA GLY A 159 0.05 2.66 -0.96
C GLY A 159 -1.47 2.46 -1.05
N CYS A 160 -1.96 1.25 -0.79
CA CYS A 160 -3.39 0.96 -0.68
C CYS A 160 -4.03 1.74 0.49
N ILE A 161 -3.33 1.82 1.63
CA ILE A 161 -3.80 2.60 2.79
C ILE A 161 -3.86 4.08 2.44
N THR A 162 -2.85 4.61 1.74
CA THR A 162 -2.80 6.04 1.42
C THR A 162 -3.91 6.45 0.47
N ILE A 163 -4.23 5.62 -0.54
CA ILE A 163 -5.37 5.85 -1.44
C ILE A 163 -6.69 5.79 -0.67
N ALA A 164 -6.94 4.74 0.10
CA ALA A 164 -8.19 4.57 0.83
C ALA A 164 -8.44 5.67 1.89
N ASN A 165 -7.38 6.34 2.33
CA ASN A 165 -7.44 7.46 3.28
C ASN A 165 -7.28 8.84 2.61
N ALA A 166 -7.23 8.90 1.30
CA ALA A 166 -7.30 10.15 0.58
C ALA A 166 -8.69 10.81 0.75
N ARG A 167 -8.82 12.07 0.35
CA ARG A 167 -10.08 12.81 0.45
C ARG A 167 -11.18 12.05 -0.28
N PRO A 168 -12.34 11.81 0.34
CA PRO A 168 -13.42 11.02 -0.28
C PRO A 168 -13.83 11.50 -1.67
N ALA A 169 -13.84 12.81 -1.91
CA ALA A 169 -14.18 13.39 -3.21
C ALA A 169 -13.19 12.99 -4.34
N LEU A 170 -11.97 12.57 -4.00
CA LEU A 170 -10.97 12.12 -4.95
C LEU A 170 -11.05 10.62 -5.23
N VAL A 171 -11.64 9.85 -4.31
CA VAL A 171 -11.63 8.38 -4.36
C VAL A 171 -12.99 7.81 -4.74
N LYS A 172 -14.06 8.42 -4.23
CA LYS A 172 -15.43 7.94 -4.42
C LYS A 172 -15.77 7.82 -5.91
N ASP A 173 -16.51 6.77 -6.26
CA ASP A 173 -17.04 6.48 -7.60
C ASP A 173 -15.93 6.29 -8.67
N ARG A 174 -14.73 5.85 -8.24
CA ARG A 174 -13.60 5.54 -9.15
C ARG A 174 -13.08 4.14 -8.92
N PRO A 175 -12.68 3.43 -9.98
CA PRO A 175 -12.03 2.14 -9.88
C PRO A 175 -10.77 2.20 -9.01
N LEU A 176 -10.70 1.27 -8.03
CA LEU A 176 -9.53 1.04 -7.19
C LEU A 176 -8.96 -0.34 -7.50
N PHE A 177 -7.67 -0.40 -7.81
CA PHE A 177 -6.96 -1.65 -7.93
C PHE A 177 -5.86 -1.73 -6.85
N LEU A 178 -6.04 -2.63 -5.89
CA LEU A 178 -5.19 -2.74 -4.71
C LEU A 178 -4.37 -4.03 -4.79
N ILE A 179 -3.04 -3.90 -4.87
CA ILE A 179 -2.09 -5.00 -5.02
C ILE A 179 -1.43 -5.26 -3.67
N SER A 180 -1.51 -6.48 -3.15
CA SER A 180 -0.93 -6.89 -1.86
C SER A 180 -1.21 -5.89 -0.71
N PRO A 181 -2.48 -5.54 -0.45
CA PRO A 181 -2.82 -4.50 0.51
C PRO A 181 -2.44 -4.87 1.95
N ILE A 182 -2.00 -3.89 2.74
CA ILE A 182 -1.74 -4.05 4.17
C ILE A 182 -3.01 -3.73 4.96
N PHE A 183 -3.75 -4.74 5.37
CA PHE A 183 -4.95 -4.55 6.19
C PHE A 183 -4.65 -4.26 7.67
N ASN A 184 -3.57 -4.84 8.20
CA ASN A 184 -3.16 -4.66 9.58
C ASN A 184 -1.84 -3.89 9.67
N TYR A 185 -1.92 -2.55 9.63
CA TYR A 185 -0.75 -1.67 9.66
C TYR A 185 0.07 -1.84 10.95
N LYS A 186 -0.59 -2.04 12.10
CA LYS A 186 0.10 -2.29 13.36
C LYS A 186 0.97 -3.54 13.30
N LEU A 187 0.41 -4.65 12.82
CA LEU A 187 1.15 -5.92 12.67
C LEU A 187 2.33 -5.75 11.69
N TYR A 188 2.11 -5.04 10.60
CA TYR A 188 3.14 -4.73 9.61
C TYR A 188 4.34 -4.00 10.23
N VAL A 189 4.10 -2.93 11.03
CA VAL A 189 5.17 -2.21 11.73
C VAL A 189 5.87 -3.08 12.76
N LEU A 190 5.13 -3.89 13.52
CA LEU A 190 5.71 -4.81 14.50
C LEU A 190 6.56 -5.91 13.85
N LYS A 191 6.17 -6.42 12.68
CA LYS A 191 7.01 -7.35 11.89
C LYS A 191 8.34 -6.69 11.47
N LYS A 192 8.30 -5.42 11.05
CA LYS A 192 9.53 -4.65 10.71
C LYS A 192 10.41 -4.43 11.94
N LEU A 193 9.83 -4.08 13.08
CA LEU A 193 10.54 -3.93 14.34
C LEU A 193 11.34 -5.19 14.70
N VAL A 194 10.73 -6.37 14.60
CA VAL A 194 11.41 -7.65 14.87
C VAL A 194 12.58 -7.89 13.90
N LYS A 195 12.47 -7.44 12.65
CA LYS A 195 13.55 -7.56 11.65
C LYS A 195 14.78 -6.68 11.97
N LEU A 196 14.66 -5.68 12.85
CA LEU A 196 15.79 -4.85 13.29
C LEU A 196 16.78 -5.59 14.19
N ASN A 197 16.45 -6.81 14.66
CA ASN A 197 17.30 -7.65 15.50
C ASN A 197 17.77 -6.99 16.80
N LEU A 198 16.90 -6.22 17.45
CA LEU A 198 17.14 -5.58 18.75
C LEU A 198 16.96 -6.59 19.89
N HIS A 199 17.49 -6.22 21.09
CA HIS A 199 17.23 -6.99 22.31
C HIS A 199 15.73 -7.09 22.62
N ALA A 200 15.31 -8.21 23.17
CA ALA A 200 13.89 -8.50 23.40
C ALA A 200 13.18 -7.42 24.25
N ASP A 201 13.85 -6.88 25.27
CA ASP A 201 13.27 -5.83 26.11
C ASP A 201 13.06 -4.53 25.34
N GLN A 202 14.00 -4.15 24.47
CA GLN A 202 13.87 -2.96 23.61
C GLN A 202 12.70 -3.13 22.61
N VAL A 203 12.58 -4.31 22.01
CA VAL A 203 11.45 -4.64 21.14
C VAL A 203 10.13 -4.55 21.88
N LYS A 204 10.06 -5.10 23.12
CA LYS A 204 8.86 -5.07 23.96
C LYS A 204 8.48 -3.65 24.38
N GLN A 205 9.46 -2.87 24.81
CA GLN A 205 9.26 -1.47 25.22
C GLN A 205 8.71 -0.66 24.05
N TYR A 206 9.37 -0.70 22.90
CA TYR A 206 8.94 0.00 21.71
C TYR A 206 7.55 -0.47 21.22
N ALA A 207 7.28 -1.77 21.19
CA ALA A 207 5.98 -2.30 20.78
C ALA A 207 4.83 -1.82 21.67
N ASN A 208 5.06 -1.64 22.97
CA ASN A 208 4.08 -1.07 23.91
C ASN A 208 3.86 0.41 23.62
N SER A 209 4.93 1.19 23.47
CA SER A 209 4.88 2.61 23.10
C SER A 209 4.16 2.80 21.76
N PHE A 210 4.57 2.08 20.72
CA PHE A 210 3.95 2.13 19.40
C PHE A 210 2.47 1.71 19.45
N THR A 211 2.08 0.77 20.32
CA THR A 211 0.68 0.36 20.46
C THR A 211 -0.20 1.51 20.94
N ASN A 212 0.30 2.36 21.82
CA ASN A 212 -0.43 3.54 22.30
C ASN A 212 -0.52 4.60 21.21
N THR A 213 0.59 4.92 20.55
CA THR A 213 0.63 5.82 19.39
C THR A 213 -0.28 5.31 18.26
N TYR A 214 -0.28 3.99 17.99
CA TYR A 214 -1.16 3.40 17.00
C TYR A 214 -2.63 3.66 17.31
N ARG A 215 -3.07 3.50 18.54
CA ARG A 215 -4.47 3.73 18.93
C ARG A 215 -4.90 5.18 18.75
N SER A 216 -4.03 6.13 19.08
CA SER A 216 -4.34 7.57 18.99
C SER A 216 -4.23 8.12 17.57
N GLU A 217 -3.23 7.68 16.80
CA GLU A 217 -2.87 8.32 15.55
C GLU A 217 -3.16 7.50 14.29
N TYR A 218 -2.96 6.17 14.33
CA TYR A 218 -2.97 5.33 13.13
C TYR A 218 -4.23 4.47 12.98
N GLN A 219 -4.93 4.15 14.06
CA GLN A 219 -6.10 3.26 14.00
C GLN A 219 -7.21 3.79 13.07
N LYS A 220 -7.32 5.10 12.94
CA LYS A 220 -8.27 5.75 12.02
C LYS A 220 -7.97 5.47 10.54
N PHE A 221 -6.74 5.09 10.21
CA PHE A 221 -6.28 4.83 8.86
C PHE A 221 -6.31 3.32 8.50
N GLU A 222 -6.89 2.47 9.33
CA GLU A 222 -7.02 1.04 8.99
C GLU A 222 -7.74 0.84 7.67
N LEU A 223 -7.09 0.09 6.76
CA LEU A 223 -7.56 -0.10 5.39
C LEU A 223 -8.98 -0.67 5.35
N ALA A 224 -9.26 -1.72 6.15
CA ALA A 224 -10.58 -2.33 6.17
C ALA A 224 -11.71 -1.36 6.53
N ARG A 225 -11.43 -0.38 7.41
CA ARG A 225 -12.40 0.62 7.84
C ARG A 225 -12.66 1.68 6.77
N THR A 226 -11.61 2.11 6.07
CA THR A 226 -11.69 3.18 5.08
C THR A 226 -12.15 2.66 3.73
N LEU A 227 -11.64 1.50 3.31
CA LEU A 227 -11.98 0.85 2.06
C LEU A 227 -13.46 0.40 2.00
N ALA A 228 -14.07 0.09 3.14
CA ALA A 228 -15.50 -0.23 3.22
C ALA A 228 -16.42 0.82 2.60
N ARG A 229 -15.93 2.05 2.40
CA ARG A 229 -16.67 3.15 1.76
C ARG A 229 -16.64 3.08 0.24
N TYR A 230 -15.74 2.27 -0.35
CA TYR A 230 -15.42 2.25 -1.78
C TYR A 230 -15.49 0.85 -2.36
N GLY A 231 -16.01 -0.14 -1.61
CA GLY A 231 -15.95 -1.57 -1.97
C GLY A 231 -16.48 -1.91 -3.36
N ASP A 232 -17.50 -1.21 -3.81
CA ASP A 232 -18.22 -1.48 -5.06
C ASP A 232 -17.34 -1.31 -6.31
N TYR A 233 -16.29 -0.51 -6.23
CA TYR A 233 -15.36 -0.22 -7.32
C TYR A 233 -13.96 -0.77 -7.06
N THR A 234 -13.82 -1.72 -6.14
CA THR A 234 -12.52 -2.21 -5.70
C THR A 234 -12.21 -3.62 -6.23
N LEU A 235 -11.05 -3.77 -6.85
CA LEU A 235 -10.42 -5.05 -7.16
C LEU A 235 -9.15 -5.18 -6.29
N ILE A 236 -9.01 -6.31 -5.61
CA ILE A 236 -7.82 -6.66 -4.84
C ILE A 236 -7.09 -7.79 -5.56
N ALA A 237 -5.77 -7.65 -5.73
CA ALA A 237 -4.89 -8.75 -6.15
C ALA A 237 -3.94 -9.11 -5.00
N HIS A 238 -3.84 -10.40 -4.64
CA HIS A 238 -3.02 -10.85 -3.53
C HIS A 238 -2.40 -12.22 -3.83
N ASP A 239 -1.13 -12.40 -3.48
CA ASP A 239 -0.43 -13.68 -3.69
C ASP A 239 -0.50 -14.57 -2.45
N GLU A 240 -0.73 -15.88 -2.64
CA GLU A 240 -0.78 -16.85 -1.53
C GLU A 240 0.55 -16.92 -0.75
N SER A 241 1.68 -16.62 -1.39
CA SER A 241 3.02 -16.68 -0.79
C SER A 241 3.47 -15.36 -0.16
N ASP A 242 2.61 -14.34 -0.12
CA ASP A 242 2.93 -13.03 0.47
C ASP A 242 3.27 -13.15 1.97
N SER A 243 4.52 -12.81 2.31
CA SER A 243 5.04 -12.89 3.69
C SER A 243 4.88 -11.59 4.49
N GLU A 244 4.60 -10.46 3.81
CA GLU A 244 4.45 -9.15 4.46
C GLU A 244 3.01 -8.94 4.95
N SER A 245 2.02 -9.28 4.11
CA SER A 245 0.60 -9.32 4.44
C SER A 245 0.01 -10.69 4.08
N THR A 246 -1.11 -11.07 4.67
CA THR A 246 -1.69 -12.39 4.41
C THR A 246 -2.85 -12.29 3.44
N VAL A 247 -2.94 -13.22 2.49
CA VAL A 247 -4.09 -13.34 1.58
C VAL A 247 -5.40 -13.50 2.37
N ALA A 248 -5.34 -14.17 3.53
CA ALA A 248 -6.48 -14.36 4.42
C ALA A 248 -7.14 -13.03 4.88
N ASP A 249 -6.36 -11.96 5.05
CA ASP A 249 -6.91 -10.64 5.37
C ASP A 249 -7.76 -10.09 4.20
N SER A 250 -7.33 -10.31 2.96
CA SER A 250 -8.07 -9.93 1.75
C SER A 250 -9.34 -10.78 1.58
N GLU A 251 -9.24 -12.09 1.79
CA GLU A 251 -10.39 -13.02 1.75
C GLU A 251 -11.44 -12.62 2.79
N GLN A 252 -11.02 -12.34 4.02
CA GLN A 252 -11.92 -11.89 5.09
C GLN A 252 -12.60 -10.56 4.75
N PHE A 253 -11.86 -9.62 4.15
CA PHE A 253 -12.43 -8.36 3.72
C PHE A 253 -13.49 -8.57 2.62
N CYS A 254 -13.17 -9.33 1.57
CA CYS A 254 -14.09 -9.58 0.45
C CYS A 254 -15.33 -10.39 0.88
N ALA A 255 -15.18 -11.33 1.81
CA ALA A 255 -16.32 -12.05 2.39
C ALA A 255 -17.30 -11.11 3.10
N ARG A 256 -16.82 -10.02 3.69
CA ARG A 256 -17.66 -9.00 4.34
C ARG A 256 -18.23 -7.96 3.37
N TYR A 257 -17.53 -7.69 2.28
CA TYR A 257 -17.89 -6.69 1.27
C TYR A 257 -17.98 -7.35 -0.11
N PRO A 258 -19.13 -8.03 -0.42
CA PRO A 258 -19.28 -8.90 -1.57
C PRO A 258 -19.12 -8.23 -2.94
N LEU A 259 -19.19 -6.91 -3.01
CA LEU A 259 -18.96 -6.15 -4.24
C LEU A 259 -17.47 -5.92 -4.54
N THR A 260 -16.59 -6.16 -3.55
CA THR A 260 -15.14 -6.16 -3.77
C THR A 260 -14.71 -7.45 -4.45
N ARG A 261 -14.01 -7.33 -5.58
CA ARG A 261 -13.44 -8.49 -6.29
C ARG A 261 -12.08 -8.86 -5.70
N LEU A 262 -11.75 -10.16 -5.68
CA LEU A 262 -10.46 -10.68 -5.24
C LEU A 262 -9.85 -11.59 -6.30
N LEU A 263 -8.65 -11.22 -6.74
CA LEU A 263 -7.76 -12.04 -7.55
C LEU A 263 -6.68 -12.63 -6.65
N ILE A 264 -6.58 -13.95 -6.58
CA ILE A 264 -5.51 -14.67 -5.87
C ILE A 264 -4.51 -15.19 -6.88
N THR A 265 -3.23 -14.83 -6.72
CA THR A 265 -2.11 -15.32 -7.52
C THR A 265 -1.25 -16.28 -6.72
N LYS A 266 -0.37 -17.02 -7.43
CA LYS A 266 0.55 -17.99 -6.84
C LYS A 266 1.99 -17.71 -7.28
N ASN A 267 2.94 -17.88 -6.35
CA ASN A 267 4.38 -17.82 -6.63
C ASN A 267 4.91 -16.47 -7.14
N THR A 268 4.19 -15.39 -6.92
CA THR A 268 4.64 -14.04 -7.31
C THR A 268 5.18 -13.20 -6.14
N ASP A 269 4.88 -13.51 -4.90
CA ASP A 269 5.19 -12.81 -3.66
C ASP A 269 4.64 -11.36 -3.56
N HIS A 270 5.03 -10.66 -2.47
CA HIS A 270 4.55 -9.31 -2.16
C HIS A 270 4.87 -8.26 -3.23
N VAL A 271 5.99 -8.39 -3.93
CA VAL A 271 6.49 -7.36 -4.87
C VAL A 271 6.36 -7.81 -6.33
N ARG A 272 6.72 -9.06 -6.63
CA ARG A 272 6.68 -9.55 -8.01
C ARG A 272 5.28 -9.61 -8.60
N ILE A 273 4.27 -9.71 -7.75
CA ILE A 273 2.85 -9.67 -8.15
C ILE A 273 2.50 -8.42 -8.97
N ILE A 274 3.14 -7.27 -8.70
CA ILE A 274 2.88 -6.00 -9.42
C ILE A 274 2.97 -6.19 -10.93
N ASN A 275 3.94 -6.99 -11.38
CA ASN A 275 4.26 -7.16 -12.79
C ASN A 275 3.88 -8.57 -13.31
N SER A 276 2.96 -9.26 -12.65
CA SER A 276 2.46 -10.54 -13.14
C SER A 276 1.49 -10.34 -14.30
N GLU A 277 1.52 -11.26 -15.26
CA GLU A 277 0.60 -11.22 -16.41
C GLU A 277 -0.87 -11.28 -15.99
N THR A 278 -1.18 -12.08 -14.97
CA THR A 278 -2.53 -12.21 -14.43
C THR A 278 -3.05 -10.87 -13.89
N VAL A 279 -2.21 -10.15 -13.12
CA VAL A 279 -2.56 -8.81 -12.61
C VAL A 279 -2.76 -7.83 -13.76
N TRP A 280 -1.94 -7.90 -14.80
CA TRP A 280 -2.10 -7.05 -15.98
C TRP A 280 -3.43 -7.29 -16.70
N GLN A 281 -3.82 -8.54 -16.93
CA GLN A 281 -5.07 -8.86 -17.60
C GLN A 281 -6.29 -8.43 -16.78
N GLU A 282 -6.27 -8.66 -15.47
CA GLU A 282 -7.35 -8.21 -14.58
C GLU A 282 -7.43 -6.69 -14.46
N LEU A 283 -6.29 -5.99 -14.45
CA LEU A 283 -6.25 -4.52 -14.46
C LEU A 283 -6.92 -3.96 -15.72
N LYS A 284 -6.60 -4.49 -16.89
CA LYS A 284 -7.23 -4.08 -18.14
C LYS A 284 -8.75 -4.29 -18.13
N SER A 285 -9.17 -5.46 -17.67
CA SER A 285 -10.59 -5.78 -17.54
C SER A 285 -11.31 -4.83 -16.58
N HIS A 286 -10.65 -4.49 -15.47
CA HIS A 286 -11.22 -3.60 -14.45
C HIS A 286 -11.37 -2.15 -14.94
N LEU A 287 -10.45 -1.67 -15.76
CA LEU A 287 -10.46 -0.30 -16.29
C LEU A 287 -11.30 -0.13 -17.56
N ASN A 288 -11.45 -1.16 -18.39
CA ASN A 288 -12.28 -1.15 -19.59
C ASN A 288 -13.74 -1.43 -19.27
N TYR A 289 -14.14 -1.29 -18.01
CA TYR A 289 -15.48 -1.56 -17.54
C TYR A 289 -16.48 -0.56 -18.15
N ASP A 290 -17.37 -1.08 -18.99
CA ASP A 290 -18.52 -0.35 -19.53
C ASP A 290 -19.64 -0.36 -18.50
N ASP A 291 -20.08 0.80 -18.05
CA ASP A 291 -21.04 1.05 -16.97
C ASP A 291 -22.43 0.40 -17.21
N THR A 292 -22.61 -0.24 -18.36
CA THR A 292 -23.90 -0.80 -18.80
C THR A 292 -24.16 -2.26 -18.36
N THR A 293 -23.21 -2.93 -17.71
CA THR A 293 -23.34 -4.36 -17.35
C THR A 293 -23.00 -4.68 -15.90
N VAL A 294 -23.62 -3.98 -14.93
CA VAL A 294 -23.35 -4.26 -13.49
C VAL A 294 -24.23 -5.37 -12.97
N ASN A 295 -23.74 -6.60 -12.99
CA ASN A 295 -24.11 -7.64 -12.04
C ASN A 295 -22.86 -8.11 -11.29
N PHE A 296 -22.42 -7.31 -10.32
CA PHE A 296 -21.29 -7.70 -9.46
C PHE A 296 -21.74 -8.71 -8.42
N THR A 297 -21.46 -9.97 -8.66
CA THR A 297 -21.32 -10.94 -7.58
C THR A 297 -19.83 -11.01 -7.21
N ALA A 298 -19.53 -10.96 -5.91
CA ALA A 298 -18.16 -11.17 -5.43
C ALA A 298 -17.64 -12.47 -6.04
N LYS A 299 -16.62 -12.37 -6.88
CA LYS A 299 -16.02 -13.53 -7.52
C LYS A 299 -14.58 -13.62 -7.02
N VAL A 300 -14.31 -14.65 -6.22
CA VAL A 300 -12.94 -15.05 -5.93
C VAL A 300 -12.43 -15.81 -7.15
N ILE A 301 -11.36 -15.33 -7.76
CA ILE A 301 -10.73 -15.95 -8.94
C ILE A 301 -9.44 -16.61 -8.47
N TYR A 302 -9.36 -17.93 -8.62
CA TYR A 302 -8.14 -18.71 -8.38
C TYR A 302 -7.49 -19.04 -9.72
N GLN A 303 -6.19 -18.78 -9.85
CA GLN A 303 -5.37 -19.20 -11.00
C GLN A 303 -4.03 -19.80 -10.56
#